data_0aecb53b32c9c4fe94b31258a0afb434
#
_entry.id   0aecb53b32c9c4fe94b31258a0afb434
#
_cell.length_a   1.000
_cell.length_b   1.000
_cell.length_c   1.000
_cell.angle_alpha   90.00
_cell.angle_beta   90.00
_cell.angle_gamma   90.00
#
_symmetry.space_group_name_H-M   'P 1'
#
loop_
_entity.id
_entity.type
_entity.pdbx_description
1 polymer ?
#
loop_
_entity_poly.entity_id
_entity_poly.type
_entity_poly.pdbx_seq_one_letter_code
_entity_poly.pdbx_strand_id
1 'polypeptide(L)'
;MKSIFKRYAENPVLSPEDMPGDCFAVYNGGAVKINGEYIALVRTEDTSRYQRIWCARSRDGYRFTPDPEPVKIVADDMDEYLKYAKDSFFDPRINVVEGKFYVTYAAYTFKYGSRIGLGVTEDFKTIRHIGFPLHALNRNAVLFPEKIDGLY
;
A
#
# COMPACT_ATOMS: atom_id res chain seq x y z
N MET A 1 -6.01 32.12 -12.65
CA MET A 1 -5.19 31.03 -13.19
C MET A 1 -6.12 29.89 -13.55
N LYS A 2 -6.14 29.39 -14.80
CA LYS A 2 -6.96 28.20 -15.15
C LYS A 2 -6.34 26.97 -14.51
N SER A 3 -7.12 26.16 -13.78
CA SER A 3 -6.66 24.89 -13.24
C SER A 3 -6.29 23.96 -14.38
N ILE A 4 -5.10 23.35 -14.32
CA ILE A 4 -4.65 22.33 -15.27
C ILE A 4 -5.25 20.96 -14.96
N PHE A 5 -5.83 20.79 -13.77
CA PHE A 5 -6.51 19.57 -13.36
C PHE A 5 -8.02 19.81 -13.22
N LYS A 6 -8.78 18.84 -13.70
CA LYS A 6 -10.22 18.79 -13.47
C LYS A 6 -10.50 17.66 -12.49
N ARG A 7 -11.05 18.00 -11.33
CA ARG A 7 -11.50 17.00 -10.36
C ARG A 7 -12.66 16.21 -10.92
N TYR A 8 -12.66 14.92 -10.74
CA TYR A 8 -13.83 14.08 -11.02
C TYR A 8 -14.99 14.48 -10.12
N ALA A 9 -16.21 14.58 -10.69
CA ALA A 9 -17.35 15.13 -9.98
C ALA A 9 -17.83 14.25 -8.81
N GLU A 10 -17.62 12.93 -8.93
CA GLU A 10 -18.04 11.94 -7.93
C GLU A 10 -16.90 11.54 -6.97
N ASN A 11 -15.84 12.37 -6.84
CA ASN A 11 -14.82 12.15 -5.82
C ASN A 11 -15.38 12.35 -4.41
N PRO A 12 -14.93 11.55 -3.43
CA PRO A 12 -13.90 10.52 -3.51
C PRO A 12 -14.38 9.26 -4.25
N VAL A 13 -13.44 8.57 -4.93
CA VAL A 13 -13.73 7.30 -5.63
C VAL A 13 -13.71 6.08 -4.70
N LEU A 14 -13.31 6.26 -3.46
CA LEU A 14 -13.34 5.30 -2.38
C LEU A 14 -13.39 6.05 -1.06
N SER A 15 -14.36 5.71 -0.22
CA SER A 15 -14.64 6.34 1.06
C SER A 15 -14.75 5.30 2.18
N PRO A 16 -14.82 5.67 3.46
CA PRO A 16 -15.00 4.71 4.55
C PRO A 16 -16.24 3.84 4.41
N GLU A 17 -17.32 4.39 3.85
CA GLU A 17 -18.61 3.70 3.66
C GLU A 17 -18.52 2.57 2.63
N ASP A 18 -17.54 2.62 1.72
CA ASP A 18 -17.31 1.59 0.71
C ASP A 18 -16.49 0.40 1.27
N MET A 19 -15.85 0.58 2.43
CA MET A 19 -14.93 -0.40 2.99
C MET A 19 -15.66 -1.48 3.79
N PRO A 20 -15.21 -2.74 3.72
CA PRO A 20 -15.72 -3.78 4.59
C PRO A 20 -15.37 -3.53 6.06
N GLY A 21 -16.36 -3.71 6.96
CA GLY A 21 -16.16 -3.66 8.40
C GLY A 21 -15.97 -2.26 8.97
N ASP A 22 -15.22 -2.16 10.07
CA ASP A 22 -14.96 -0.91 10.76
C ASP A 22 -13.87 -0.13 10.02
N CYS A 23 -14.25 1.00 9.41
CA CYS A 23 -13.33 1.91 8.73
C CYS A 23 -13.66 3.35 9.12
N PHE A 24 -12.74 3.99 9.84
CA PHE A 24 -12.86 5.41 10.18
C PHE A 24 -12.40 6.33 9.06
N ALA A 25 -11.35 5.94 8.34
CA ALA A 25 -10.80 6.77 7.26
C ALA A 25 -10.09 5.95 6.18
N VAL A 26 -10.19 6.43 4.95
CA VAL A 26 -9.41 5.96 3.80
C VAL A 26 -8.43 7.05 3.41
N TYR A 27 -7.16 6.69 3.24
CA TYR A 27 -6.08 7.63 2.95
C TYR A 27 -5.44 7.35 1.59
N ASN A 28 -4.18 7.73 1.46
CA ASN A 28 -3.37 7.53 0.27
C ASN A 28 -3.10 6.05 -0.03
N GLY A 29 -2.65 5.80 -1.25
CA GLY A 29 -2.28 4.46 -1.69
C GLY A 29 -1.43 4.47 -2.95
N GLY A 30 -1.17 3.30 -3.47
CA GLY A 30 -0.56 3.07 -4.78
C GLY A 30 -1.57 2.40 -5.71
N ALA A 31 -1.49 2.70 -6.99
CA ALA A 31 -2.35 2.07 -7.99
C ALA A 31 -1.56 1.62 -9.22
N VAL A 32 -2.04 0.58 -9.87
CA VAL A 32 -1.48 0.04 -11.11
C VAL A 32 -2.62 -0.45 -12.02
N LYS A 33 -2.39 -0.42 -13.33
CA LYS A 33 -3.32 -1.00 -14.30
C LYS A 33 -2.71 -2.26 -14.89
N ILE A 34 -3.42 -3.41 -14.78
CA ILE A 34 -2.97 -4.72 -15.24
C ILE A 34 -4.10 -5.38 -16.00
N ASN A 35 -3.84 -5.84 -17.21
CA ASN A 35 -4.80 -6.58 -18.03
C ASN A 35 -6.19 -5.91 -18.13
N GLY A 36 -6.22 -4.58 -18.16
CA GLY A 36 -7.46 -3.81 -18.26
C GLY A 36 -8.15 -3.52 -16.93
N GLU A 37 -7.67 -4.05 -15.81
CA GLU A 37 -8.16 -3.79 -14.46
C GLU A 37 -7.24 -2.80 -13.72
N TYR A 38 -7.82 -1.86 -13.00
CA TYR A 38 -7.12 -0.99 -12.05
C TYR A 38 -7.12 -1.65 -10.68
N ILE A 39 -5.95 -1.75 -10.08
CA ILE A 39 -5.73 -2.27 -8.73
C ILE A 39 -5.17 -1.15 -7.88
N ALA A 40 -5.80 -0.88 -6.77
CA ALA A 40 -5.35 0.10 -5.79
C ALA A 40 -5.09 -0.58 -4.44
N LEU A 41 -3.90 -0.35 -3.89
CA LEU A 41 -3.61 -0.63 -2.48
C LEU A 41 -3.80 0.68 -1.71
N VAL A 42 -4.73 0.70 -0.78
CA VAL A 42 -5.09 1.90 -0.02
C VAL A 42 -4.84 1.71 1.46
N ARG A 43 -4.41 2.77 2.12
CA ARG A 43 -4.32 2.82 3.58
C ARG A 43 -5.70 3.10 4.16
N THR A 44 -6.08 2.31 5.16
CA THR A 44 -7.25 2.56 5.98
C THR A 44 -6.86 2.70 7.44
N GLU A 45 -7.75 3.28 8.23
CA GLU A 45 -7.67 3.35 9.69
C GLU A 45 -9.03 2.98 10.27
N ASP A 46 -9.06 2.09 11.25
CA ASP A 46 -10.27 1.74 11.98
C ASP A 46 -10.53 2.69 13.17
N THR A 47 -11.66 2.53 13.87
CA THR A 47 -12.02 3.35 15.03
C THR A 47 -11.06 3.19 16.21
N SER A 48 -10.31 2.09 16.27
CA SER A 48 -9.23 1.86 17.24
C SER A 48 -7.89 2.48 16.85
N ARG A 49 -7.85 3.21 15.72
CA ARG A 49 -6.65 3.83 15.16
C ARG A 49 -5.62 2.84 14.61
N TYR A 50 -6.02 1.58 14.43
CA TYR A 50 -5.16 0.60 13.79
C TYR A 50 -5.22 0.78 12.26
N GLN A 51 -4.05 0.77 11.62
CA GLN A 51 -3.93 1.01 10.19
C GLN A 51 -3.67 -0.29 9.44
N ARG A 52 -4.30 -0.41 8.26
CA ARG A 52 -4.18 -1.56 7.37
C ARG A 52 -4.01 -1.11 5.94
N ILE A 53 -3.61 -2.05 5.11
CA ILE A 53 -3.64 -1.91 3.65
C ILE A 53 -4.78 -2.77 3.13
N TRP A 54 -5.60 -2.20 2.26
CA TRP A 54 -6.64 -2.92 1.55
C TRP A 54 -6.38 -2.87 0.05
N CYS A 55 -6.75 -3.93 -0.65
CA CYS A 55 -6.81 -3.96 -2.09
C CYS A 55 -8.21 -3.59 -2.54
N ALA A 56 -8.31 -2.71 -3.53
CA ALA A 56 -9.57 -2.37 -4.21
C ALA A 56 -9.36 -2.46 -5.72
N ARG A 57 -10.39 -2.92 -6.45
CA ARG A 57 -10.33 -3.21 -7.87
C ARG A 57 -11.36 -2.41 -8.64
N SER A 58 -11.00 -2.02 -9.87
CA SER A 58 -11.89 -1.27 -10.75
C SER A 58 -11.62 -1.58 -12.22
N ARG A 59 -12.67 -1.62 -13.03
CA ARG A 59 -12.54 -1.74 -14.48
C ARG A 59 -12.47 -0.40 -15.20
N ASP A 60 -12.97 0.65 -14.59
CA ASP A 60 -13.07 2.00 -15.19
C ASP A 60 -12.12 3.02 -14.55
N GLY A 61 -11.51 2.70 -13.37
CA GLY A 61 -10.65 3.58 -12.60
C GLY A 61 -11.41 4.61 -11.75
N TYR A 62 -12.75 4.50 -11.70
CA TYR A 62 -13.61 5.40 -10.95
C TYR A 62 -14.42 4.68 -9.87
N ARG A 63 -14.93 3.48 -10.17
CA ARG A 63 -15.71 2.67 -9.23
C ARG A 63 -14.85 1.53 -8.75
N PHE A 64 -14.37 1.65 -7.52
CA PHE A 64 -13.54 0.65 -6.88
C PHE A 64 -14.35 -0.22 -5.94
N THR A 65 -14.11 -1.52 -5.98
CA THR A 65 -14.66 -2.50 -5.04
C THR A 65 -13.52 -3.05 -4.20
N PRO A 66 -13.53 -2.83 -2.88
CA PRO A 66 -12.56 -3.41 -1.97
C PRO A 66 -12.67 -4.94 -1.93
N ASP A 67 -11.53 -5.62 -1.79
CA ASP A 67 -11.51 -7.04 -1.47
C ASP A 67 -12.13 -7.25 -0.05
N PRO A 68 -12.70 -8.41 0.26
CA PRO A 68 -13.42 -8.64 1.54
C PRO A 68 -12.50 -8.64 2.76
N GLU A 69 -11.21 -8.85 2.57
CA GLU A 69 -10.21 -8.94 3.63
C GLU A 69 -9.06 -7.98 3.37
N PRO A 70 -8.43 -7.44 4.43
CA PRO A 70 -7.23 -6.62 4.27
C PRO A 70 -6.07 -7.45 3.72
N VAL A 71 -5.13 -6.75 3.09
CA VAL A 71 -3.89 -7.35 2.61
C VAL A 71 -3.11 -7.96 3.77
N LYS A 72 -2.67 -9.21 3.59
CA LYS A 72 -1.83 -9.92 4.55
C LYS A 72 -0.36 -9.71 4.22
N ILE A 73 0.45 -9.52 5.25
CA ILE A 73 1.90 -9.55 5.09
C ILE A 73 2.42 -10.85 5.69
N VAL A 74 3.25 -11.54 4.91
CA VAL A 74 3.96 -12.74 5.32
C VAL A 74 5.46 -12.52 5.18
N ALA A 75 6.25 -13.09 6.06
CA ALA A 75 7.70 -13.01 6.04
C ALA A 75 8.29 -14.39 6.35
N ASP A 76 9.48 -14.66 5.85
CA ASP A 76 10.20 -15.91 6.15
C ASP A 76 10.55 -15.97 7.64
N ASP A 77 10.89 -14.83 8.25
CA ASP A 77 11.04 -14.65 9.69
C ASP A 77 9.99 -13.62 10.18
N MET A 78 8.88 -14.14 10.69
CA MET A 78 7.79 -13.30 11.22
C MET A 78 8.16 -12.61 12.54
N ASP A 79 9.02 -13.18 13.34
CA ASP A 79 9.46 -12.57 14.61
C ASP A 79 10.33 -11.34 14.34
N GLU A 80 11.26 -11.43 13.40
CA GLU A 80 12.05 -10.28 12.95
C GLU A 80 11.17 -9.22 12.28
N TYR A 81 10.23 -9.63 11.43
CA TYR A 81 9.25 -8.70 10.83
C TYR A 81 8.44 -7.96 11.89
N LEU A 82 7.82 -8.67 12.83
CA LEU A 82 6.96 -8.10 13.87
C LEU A 82 7.72 -7.20 14.85
N LYS A 83 9.01 -7.38 15.00
CA LYS A 83 9.85 -6.47 15.78
C LYS A 83 9.71 -5.00 15.31
N TYR A 84 9.47 -4.78 14.02
CA TYR A 84 9.38 -3.45 13.42
C TYR A 84 8.00 -3.08 12.86
N ALA A 85 7.06 -4.02 12.78
CA ALA A 85 5.77 -3.82 12.11
C ALA A 85 4.53 -4.23 12.93
N LYS A 86 4.69 -4.65 14.19
CA LYS A 86 3.59 -5.21 14.98
C LYS A 86 2.45 -4.25 15.27
N ASP A 87 2.74 -2.93 15.32
CA ASP A 87 1.75 -1.95 15.71
C ASP A 87 0.96 -1.41 14.51
N SER A 88 1.58 -1.35 13.33
CA SER A 88 0.89 -0.91 12.11
C SER A 88 1.74 -1.10 10.85
N PHE A 89 1.08 -1.19 9.69
CA PHE A 89 1.71 -1.05 8.38
C PHE A 89 0.77 -0.30 7.43
N PHE A 90 1.30 0.68 6.68
CA PHE A 90 0.50 1.64 5.94
C PHE A 90 1.29 2.33 4.81
N ASP A 91 0.67 3.28 4.11
CA ASP A 91 1.25 4.07 3.04
C ASP A 91 1.85 3.23 1.89
N PRO A 92 1.11 2.28 1.30
CA PRO A 92 1.64 1.41 0.27
C PRO A 92 1.94 2.18 -1.02
N ARG A 93 3.01 1.76 -1.72
CA ARG A 93 3.31 2.16 -3.09
C ARG A 93 3.58 0.93 -3.92
N ILE A 94 2.95 0.85 -5.09
CA ILE A 94 3.15 -0.24 -6.03
C ILE A 94 4.21 0.19 -7.05
N ASN A 95 5.20 -0.64 -7.23
CA ASN A 95 6.29 -0.44 -8.17
C ASN A 95 6.37 -1.66 -9.11
N VAL A 96 6.37 -1.41 -10.41
CA VAL A 96 6.55 -2.48 -11.40
C VAL A 96 8.00 -2.48 -11.85
N VAL A 97 8.71 -3.55 -11.51
CA VAL A 97 10.14 -3.69 -11.83
C VAL A 97 10.37 -5.07 -12.43
N GLU A 98 10.90 -5.13 -13.63
CA GLU A 98 11.15 -6.38 -14.37
C GLU A 98 9.93 -7.33 -14.40
N GLY A 99 8.73 -6.75 -14.59
CA GLY A 99 7.47 -7.51 -14.65
C GLY A 99 6.94 -8.04 -13.33
N LYS A 100 7.59 -7.72 -12.21
CA LYS A 100 7.14 -8.08 -10.85
C LYS A 100 6.54 -6.87 -10.13
N PHE A 101 5.61 -7.13 -9.21
CA PHE A 101 4.99 -6.10 -8.40
C PHE A 101 5.67 -6.04 -7.04
N TYR A 102 6.43 -4.98 -6.83
CA TYR A 102 7.02 -4.66 -5.54
C TYR A 102 6.13 -3.65 -4.82
N VAL A 103 5.99 -3.83 -3.53
CA VAL A 103 5.25 -2.91 -2.66
C VAL A 103 6.21 -2.38 -1.60
N THR A 104 6.41 -1.06 -1.61
CA THR A 104 7.01 -0.39 -0.47
C THR A 104 5.91 0.10 0.45
N TYR A 105 6.11 0.02 1.75
CA TYR A 105 5.14 0.44 2.75
C TYR A 105 5.85 0.91 4.02
N ALA A 106 5.15 1.68 4.85
CA ALA A 106 5.64 2.02 6.18
C ALA A 106 5.28 0.91 7.16
N ALA A 107 6.25 0.38 7.86
CA ALA A 107 6.11 -0.49 9.03
C ALA A 107 6.37 0.34 10.28
N TYR A 108 5.58 0.14 11.34
CA TYR A 108 5.64 0.98 12.52
C TYR A 108 5.55 0.18 13.81
N THR A 109 6.36 0.58 14.78
CA THR A 109 6.17 0.23 16.18
C THR A 109 6.44 1.45 17.07
N PHE A 110 5.75 1.52 18.21
CA PHE A 110 6.01 2.56 19.20
C PHE A 110 7.46 2.58 19.70
N LYS A 111 8.10 1.41 19.74
CA LYS A 111 9.47 1.28 20.24
C LYS A 111 10.53 1.79 19.26
N TYR A 112 10.36 1.54 17.96
CA TYR A 112 11.40 1.77 16.97
C TYR A 112 11.04 2.82 15.90
N GLY A 113 9.80 3.35 15.95
CA GLY A 113 9.31 4.29 14.95
C GLY A 113 9.03 3.64 13.59
N SER A 114 8.97 4.46 12.56
CA SER A 114 8.66 4.02 11.20
C SER A 114 9.90 3.51 10.47
N ARG A 115 9.72 2.45 9.69
CA ARG A 115 10.68 1.93 8.72
C ARG A 115 10.00 1.67 7.39
N ILE A 116 10.77 1.68 6.31
CA ILE A 116 10.28 1.27 5.01
C ILE A 116 10.40 -0.24 4.92
N GLY A 117 9.27 -0.92 4.78
CA GLY A 117 9.18 -2.31 4.39
C GLY A 117 9.17 -2.44 2.87
N LEU A 118 9.81 -3.45 2.36
CA LEU A 118 9.80 -3.88 0.96
C LEU A 118 9.23 -5.29 0.88
N GLY A 119 8.29 -5.50 -0.01
CA GLY A 119 7.73 -6.81 -0.29
C GLY A 119 7.39 -6.99 -1.76
N VAL A 120 7.03 -8.19 -2.13
CA VAL A 120 6.57 -8.57 -3.47
C VAL A 120 5.19 -9.19 -3.38
N THR A 121 4.37 -8.96 -4.39
CA THR A 121 3.03 -9.56 -4.49
C THR A 121 2.76 -10.04 -5.90
N GLU A 122 1.93 -11.07 -6.03
CA GLU A 122 1.42 -11.57 -7.30
C GLU A 122 -0.09 -11.36 -7.43
N ASP A 123 -0.80 -11.28 -6.30
CA ASP A 123 -2.27 -11.28 -6.21
C ASP A 123 -2.85 -10.00 -5.57
N PHE A 124 -2.00 -9.15 -4.98
CA PHE A 124 -2.36 -7.97 -4.19
C PHE A 124 -3.20 -8.26 -2.93
N LYS A 125 -3.36 -9.54 -2.58
CA LYS A 125 -3.97 -10.01 -1.32
C LYS A 125 -2.94 -10.34 -0.27
N THR A 126 -1.76 -10.80 -0.74
CA THR A 126 -0.64 -11.17 0.10
C THR A 126 0.62 -10.44 -0.37
N ILE A 127 1.30 -9.79 0.55
CA ILE A 127 2.62 -9.21 0.33
C ILE A 127 3.64 -10.07 1.07
N ARG A 128 4.55 -10.70 0.35
CA ARG A 128 5.69 -11.38 0.95
C ARG A 128 6.78 -10.35 1.23
N HIS A 129 7.01 -10.09 2.51
CA HIS A 129 8.06 -9.18 2.97
C HIS A 129 9.44 -9.70 2.57
N ILE A 130 10.29 -8.81 2.04
CA ILE A 130 11.66 -9.11 1.63
C ILE A 130 12.64 -8.56 2.66
N GLY A 131 12.36 -7.39 3.22
CA GLY A 131 13.25 -6.75 4.18
C GLY A 131 12.93 -5.28 4.45
N PHE A 132 13.75 -4.68 5.29
CA PHE A 132 13.73 -3.26 5.62
C PHE A 132 14.97 -2.59 5.03
N PRO A 133 14.91 -2.08 3.78
CA PRO A 133 16.11 -1.63 3.05
C PRO A 133 16.77 -0.38 3.65
N LEU A 134 16.05 0.38 4.47
CA LEU A 134 16.54 1.62 5.07
C LEU A 134 16.45 1.58 6.60
N HIS A 135 17.29 2.40 7.25
CA HIS A 135 17.25 2.58 8.69
C HIS A 135 15.95 3.25 9.16
N ALA A 136 15.73 3.24 10.47
CA ALA A 136 14.57 3.84 11.12
C ALA A 136 14.40 5.33 10.80
N LEU A 137 13.15 5.81 11.02
CA LEU A 137 12.66 7.16 10.77
C LEU A 137 12.52 7.53 9.29
N ASN A 138 12.51 6.53 8.40
CA ASN A 138 12.08 6.67 7.02
C ASN A 138 10.66 6.14 6.86
N ARG A 139 9.85 6.80 6.03
CA ARG A 139 8.42 6.51 5.97
C ARG A 139 7.89 6.23 4.56
N ASN A 140 8.37 6.94 3.57
CA ASN A 140 7.88 6.82 2.20
C ASN A 140 9.03 6.53 1.25
N ALA A 141 8.87 5.52 0.41
CA ALA A 141 9.80 5.19 -0.66
C ALA A 141 9.07 4.67 -1.89
N VAL A 142 9.70 4.84 -3.01
CA VAL A 142 9.35 4.18 -4.27
C VAL A 142 10.63 3.63 -4.88
N LEU A 143 10.53 2.51 -5.60
CA LEU A 143 11.64 2.00 -6.39
C LEU A 143 11.66 2.73 -7.74
N PHE A 144 12.82 2.98 -8.27
CA PHE A 144 12.93 3.39 -9.66
C PHE A 144 12.50 2.22 -10.57
N PRO A 145 11.76 2.49 -11.65
CA PRO A 145 11.30 1.43 -12.56
C PRO A 145 12.46 0.82 -13.38
N GLU A 146 13.59 1.51 -13.44
CA GLU A 146 14.78 1.14 -14.19
C GLU A 146 16.02 1.26 -13.29
N LYS A 147 17.05 0.48 -13.60
CA LYS A 147 18.34 0.57 -12.90
C LYS A 147 19.08 1.86 -13.26
N ILE A 148 19.64 2.50 -12.24
CA ILE A 148 20.58 3.60 -12.36
C ILE A 148 21.94 3.05 -11.91
N ASP A 149 22.91 3.01 -12.81
CA ASP A 149 24.25 2.42 -12.56
C ASP A 149 24.20 0.99 -12.00
N GLY A 150 23.23 0.19 -12.48
CA GLY A 150 23.04 -1.19 -12.07
C GLY A 150 22.29 -1.41 -10.74
N LEU A 151 21.85 -0.34 -10.07
CA LEU A 151 21.11 -0.36 -8.80
C LEU A 151 19.66 0.15 -9.00
N TYR A 152 18.75 -0.36 -8.17
CA TYR A 152 17.37 0.14 -8.04
C TYR A 152 17.27 1.14 -6.90
#